data_30ffc346789c7f63141ff1335bca8d90
#
_entry.id   30ffc346789c7f63141ff1335bca8d90
#
_cell.length_a   1.000
_cell.length_b   1.000
_cell.length_c   1.000
_cell.angle_alpha   90.00
_cell.angle_beta   90.00
_cell.angle_gamma   90.00
#
_symmetry.space_group_name_H-M   'P 1'
#
loop_
_entity.id
_entity.type
_entity.pdbx_description
1 polymer ?
#
loop_
_entity_poly.entity_id
_entity_poly.type
_entity_poly.pdbx_seq_one_letter_code
_entity_poly.pdbx_strand_id
1 'polypeptide(L)'
;MTTATATNTATVAEELVSLCREGRNQDAINSLYSPDIVSIESMGNETMPREMRGIDAIRGKNQWWAENNEIHGAIVEGPFLGPDDKFAVHYNYDTTFKPTGQRSNMEEMALYTVKDGKVVREQFFYRTGP
;
A
#
# COMPACT_ATOMS: atom_id res chain seq x y z
N MET A 1 24.41 15.72 8.16
CA MET A 1 23.66 15.20 8.05
C MET A 1 22.22 15.26 8.14
N THR A 2 21.67 16.28 8.30
CA THR A 2 20.26 16.47 8.38
C THR A 2 19.52 16.18 7.11
N THR A 3 20.19 16.16 6.03
CA THR A 3 19.56 15.81 4.78
C THR A 3 19.12 14.37 4.68
N ALA A 4 19.60 13.53 5.61
CA ALA A 4 19.28 12.11 5.59
C ALA A 4 17.79 11.82 5.73
N THR A 5 17.04 12.58 6.57
CA THR A 5 15.62 12.33 6.78
C THR A 5 14.80 12.63 5.53
N ALA A 6 15.04 13.77 4.90
CA ALA A 6 14.34 14.13 3.66
C ALA A 6 14.68 13.17 2.53
N THR A 7 15.97 12.78 2.45
CA THR A 7 16.41 11.82 1.45
C THR A 7 15.73 10.48 1.66
N ASN A 8 15.57 10.06 2.94
CA ASN A 8 14.93 8.80 3.26
C ASN A 8 13.49 8.73 2.79
N THR A 9 12.70 9.80 2.93
CA THR A 9 11.32 9.81 2.47
C THR A 9 11.25 9.62 0.96
N ALA A 10 12.01 10.39 0.20
CA ALA A 10 12.01 10.28 -1.26
C ALA A 10 12.51 8.90 -1.71
N THR A 11 13.57 8.41 -1.09
CA THR A 11 14.14 7.11 -1.43
C THR A 11 13.16 5.97 -1.14
N VAL A 12 12.51 6.00 0.04
CA VAL A 12 11.50 5.02 0.40
C VAL A 12 10.34 5.06 -0.59
N ALA A 13 9.89 6.25 -0.96
CA ALA A 13 8.78 6.43 -1.90
C ALA A 13 9.10 5.83 -3.26
N GLU A 14 10.28 6.13 -3.79
CA GLU A 14 10.70 5.61 -5.09
C GLU A 14 10.86 4.09 -5.08
N GLU A 15 11.44 3.56 -4.01
CA GLU A 15 11.64 2.13 -3.88
C GLU A 15 10.31 1.39 -3.74
N LEU A 16 9.37 1.94 -2.96
CA LEU A 16 8.03 1.35 -2.81
C LEU A 16 7.32 1.29 -4.16
N VAL A 17 7.32 2.38 -4.91
CA VAL A 17 6.66 2.42 -6.22
C VAL A 17 7.31 1.44 -7.18
N SER A 18 8.65 1.36 -7.20
CA SER A 18 9.38 0.44 -8.06
C SER A 18 9.00 -1.01 -7.78
N LEU A 19 8.97 -1.39 -6.49
CA LEU A 19 8.61 -2.75 -6.11
C LEU A 19 7.15 -3.06 -6.45
N CYS A 20 6.25 -2.12 -6.22
CA CYS A 20 4.84 -2.32 -6.55
C CYS A 20 4.61 -2.45 -8.05
N ARG A 21 5.37 -1.72 -8.88
CA ARG A 21 5.30 -1.85 -10.34
C ARG A 21 5.73 -3.24 -10.81
N GLU A 22 6.62 -3.88 -10.05
CA GLU A 22 7.08 -5.23 -10.35
C GLU A 22 6.18 -6.32 -9.76
N GLY A 23 5.11 -5.94 -9.07
CA GLY A 23 4.25 -6.89 -8.40
C GLY A 23 4.84 -7.44 -7.11
N ARG A 24 5.88 -6.79 -6.58
CA ARG A 24 6.62 -7.24 -5.39
C ARG A 24 6.16 -6.51 -4.14
N ASN A 25 4.85 -6.46 -3.93
CA ASN A 25 4.27 -5.74 -2.80
C ASN A 25 4.70 -6.31 -1.44
N GLN A 26 4.81 -7.65 -1.34
CA GLN A 26 5.27 -8.27 -0.10
C GLN A 26 6.71 -7.88 0.23
N ASP A 27 7.56 -7.79 -0.80
CA ASP A 27 8.95 -7.34 -0.60
C ASP A 27 9.01 -5.89 -0.13
N ALA A 28 8.11 -5.04 -0.63
CA ALA A 28 8.02 -3.66 -0.17
C ALA A 28 7.67 -3.60 1.31
N ILE A 29 6.69 -4.40 1.74
CA ILE A 29 6.32 -4.48 3.15
C ILE A 29 7.51 -4.95 3.97
N ASN A 30 8.16 -6.02 3.57
CA ASN A 30 9.26 -6.61 4.32
C ASN A 30 10.46 -5.67 4.47
N SER A 31 10.75 -4.86 3.45
CA SER A 31 11.96 -4.03 3.47
C SER A 31 11.72 -2.60 3.90
N LEU A 32 10.52 -2.05 3.72
CA LEU A 32 10.28 -0.62 3.89
C LEU A 32 9.34 -0.27 5.04
N TYR A 33 8.56 -1.22 5.57
CA TYR A 33 7.56 -0.93 6.59
C TYR A 33 8.13 -1.05 7.99
N SER A 34 7.68 -0.15 8.88
CA SER A 34 7.99 -0.22 10.31
C SER A 34 7.29 -1.43 10.94
N PRO A 35 7.90 -2.06 11.95
CA PRO A 35 7.20 -3.08 12.73
C PRO A 35 5.88 -2.61 13.32
N ASP A 36 5.75 -1.30 13.59
CA ASP A 36 4.56 -0.69 14.20
C ASP A 36 3.64 -0.03 13.19
N ILE A 37 3.74 -0.40 11.92
CA ILE A 37 2.92 0.16 10.84
C ILE A 37 1.43 0.17 11.20
N VAL A 38 0.76 1.26 10.85
CA VAL A 38 -0.70 1.36 10.92
C VAL A 38 -1.24 1.45 9.50
N SER A 39 -2.20 0.60 9.18
CA SER A 39 -2.81 0.56 7.85
C SER A 39 -4.31 0.80 7.98
N ILE A 40 -4.84 1.74 7.19
CA ILE A 40 -6.24 2.14 7.25
C ILE A 40 -6.85 1.97 5.87
N GLU A 41 -7.92 1.17 5.81
CA GLU A 41 -8.70 0.98 4.58
C GLU A 41 -9.92 1.89 4.57
N SER A 42 -10.55 2.07 3.42
CA SER A 42 -11.78 2.85 3.32
C SER A 42 -12.98 2.10 3.90
N MET A 43 -12.89 0.76 3.94
CA MET A 43 -13.93 -0.07 4.56
C MET A 43 -13.28 -1.27 5.23
N GLY A 44 -14.03 -1.90 6.11
CA GLY A 44 -13.58 -3.10 6.80
C GLY A 44 -14.75 -3.93 7.27
N ASN A 45 -14.45 -5.10 7.83
CA ASN A 45 -15.45 -5.99 8.41
C ASN A 45 -14.88 -6.63 9.69
N GLU A 46 -15.59 -7.59 10.27
CA GLU A 46 -15.16 -8.19 11.54
C GLU A 46 -13.86 -8.99 11.39
N THR A 47 -13.65 -9.61 10.24
CA THR A 47 -12.45 -10.40 9.98
C THR A 47 -11.27 -9.52 9.60
N MET A 48 -11.52 -8.50 8.79
CA MET A 48 -10.51 -7.53 8.39
C MET A 48 -10.98 -6.13 8.73
N PRO A 49 -10.67 -5.63 9.94
CA PRO A 49 -11.12 -4.30 10.35
C PRO A 49 -10.48 -3.22 9.48
N ARG A 50 -11.15 -2.07 9.45
CA ARG A 50 -10.70 -0.92 8.67
C ARG A 50 -9.28 -0.48 9.07
N GLU A 51 -8.98 -0.50 10.36
CA GLU A 51 -7.64 -0.16 10.85
C GLU A 51 -6.95 -1.40 11.37
N MET A 52 -5.73 -1.64 10.88
CA MET A 52 -4.90 -2.75 11.32
C MET A 52 -3.54 -2.23 11.74
N ARG A 53 -2.96 -2.85 12.77
CA ARG A 53 -1.67 -2.42 13.34
C ARG A 53 -0.70 -3.57 13.39
N GLY A 54 0.57 -3.24 13.14
CA GLY A 54 1.66 -4.21 13.20
C GLY A 54 1.94 -4.85 11.87
N ILE A 55 3.21 -5.07 11.59
CA ILE A 55 3.66 -5.54 10.28
C ILE A 55 3.13 -6.93 9.94
N ASP A 56 2.96 -7.79 10.94
CA ASP A 56 2.46 -9.14 10.69
C ASP A 56 1.00 -9.13 10.19
N ALA A 57 0.19 -8.23 10.75
CA ALA A 57 -1.19 -8.07 10.29
C ALA A 57 -1.23 -7.59 8.84
N ILE A 58 -0.32 -6.69 8.49
CA ILE A 58 -0.25 -6.14 7.14
C ILE A 58 0.25 -7.19 6.14
N ARG A 59 1.24 -7.98 6.55
CA ARG A 59 1.71 -9.10 5.73
C ARG A 59 0.58 -10.09 5.44
N GLY A 60 -0.20 -10.41 6.46
CA GLY A 60 -1.34 -11.32 6.31
C GLY A 60 -2.42 -10.75 5.39
N LYS A 61 -2.73 -9.48 5.53
CA LYS A 61 -3.70 -8.80 4.68
C LYS A 61 -3.25 -8.82 3.22
N ASN A 62 -2.00 -8.49 2.97
CA ASN A 62 -1.45 -8.47 1.62
C ASN A 62 -1.43 -9.87 1.01
N GLN A 63 -1.05 -10.87 1.80
CA GLN A 63 -1.02 -12.24 1.33
C GLN A 63 -2.42 -12.73 0.97
N TRP A 64 -3.42 -12.45 1.83
CA TRP A 64 -4.81 -12.80 1.55
C TRP A 64 -5.29 -12.17 0.24
N TRP A 65 -4.98 -10.89 0.05
CA TRP A 65 -5.39 -10.18 -1.17
C TRP A 65 -4.75 -10.82 -2.41
N ALA A 66 -3.46 -11.10 -2.34
CA ALA A 66 -2.74 -11.70 -3.46
C ALA A 66 -3.25 -13.09 -3.80
N GLU A 67 -3.60 -13.88 -2.78
CA GLU A 67 -4.11 -15.24 -2.98
C GLU A 67 -5.53 -15.26 -3.55
N ASN A 68 -6.32 -14.25 -3.26
CA ASN A 68 -7.73 -14.22 -3.64
C ASN A 68 -8.01 -13.36 -4.87
N ASN A 69 -7.01 -12.71 -5.43
CA ASN A 69 -7.17 -11.88 -6.62
C ASN A 69 -6.18 -12.29 -7.69
N GLU A 70 -6.69 -12.50 -8.91
CA GLU A 70 -5.84 -12.69 -10.06
C GLU A 70 -5.64 -11.33 -10.73
N ILE A 71 -4.39 -10.90 -10.88
CA ILE A 71 -4.08 -9.59 -11.45
C ILE A 71 -3.84 -9.75 -12.94
N HIS A 72 -4.65 -9.08 -13.76
CA HIS A 72 -4.49 -9.08 -15.22
C HIS A 72 -3.66 -7.89 -15.69
N GLY A 73 -3.65 -6.81 -14.93
CA GLY A 73 -2.86 -5.63 -15.23
C GLY A 73 -2.81 -4.71 -14.04
N ALA A 74 -1.76 -3.91 -13.95
CA ALA A 74 -1.57 -2.97 -12.86
C ALA A 74 -0.91 -1.70 -13.38
N ILE A 75 -1.44 -0.56 -12.97
CA ILE A 75 -0.85 0.74 -13.22
C ILE A 75 -0.55 1.34 -11.86
N VAL A 76 0.71 1.72 -11.64
CA VAL A 76 1.18 2.33 -10.39
C VAL A 76 1.78 3.67 -10.76
N GLU A 77 1.16 4.75 -10.31
CA GLU A 77 1.59 6.10 -10.63
C GLU A 77 2.07 6.83 -9.40
N GLY A 78 3.20 7.50 -9.52
CA GLY A 78 3.83 8.25 -8.45
C GLY A 78 5.30 7.90 -8.36
N PRO A 79 5.94 8.23 -7.21
CA PRO A 79 5.32 8.81 -6.02
C PRO A 79 5.04 10.31 -6.19
N PHE A 80 4.01 10.79 -5.51
CA PHE A 80 3.69 12.21 -5.43
C PHE A 80 4.11 12.69 -4.05
N LEU A 81 5.25 13.37 -3.97
CA LEU A 81 5.82 13.78 -2.69
C LEU A 81 5.08 15.00 -2.13
N GLY A 82 4.79 14.98 -0.85
CA GLY A 82 4.12 16.06 -0.16
C GLY A 82 4.89 16.51 1.08
N PRO A 83 4.29 17.40 1.90
CA PRO A 83 4.92 17.84 3.13
C PRO A 83 4.82 16.79 4.23
N ASP A 84 5.54 17.00 5.33
CA ASP A 84 5.47 16.21 6.55
C ASP A 84 5.79 14.72 6.32
N ASP A 85 6.81 14.47 5.47
CA ASP A 85 7.30 13.13 5.18
C ASP A 85 6.21 12.20 4.65
N LYS A 86 5.31 12.74 3.82
CA LYS A 86 4.22 11.99 3.20
C LYS A 86 4.39 11.92 1.70
N PHE A 87 3.88 10.85 1.12
CA PHE A 87 3.77 10.74 -0.33
C PHE A 87 2.52 9.95 -0.69
N ALA A 88 2.02 10.18 -1.88
CA ALA A 88 0.84 9.48 -2.40
C ALA A 88 1.23 8.62 -3.59
N VAL A 89 0.48 7.53 -3.78
CA VAL A 89 0.61 6.65 -4.94
C VAL A 89 -0.79 6.35 -5.44
N HIS A 90 -0.97 6.36 -6.75
CA HIS A 90 -2.22 5.99 -7.39
C HIS A 90 -2.08 4.59 -7.96
N TYR A 91 -2.99 3.70 -7.56
CA TYR A 91 -3.03 2.31 -8.04
C TYR A 91 -4.29 2.07 -8.86
N ASN A 92 -4.13 1.33 -9.94
CA ASN A 92 -5.26 0.87 -10.75
C ASN A 92 -4.97 -0.58 -11.12
N TYR A 93 -5.81 -1.49 -10.62
CA TYR A 93 -5.65 -2.92 -10.84
C TYR A 93 -6.84 -3.49 -11.60
N ASP A 94 -6.54 -4.25 -12.65
CA ASP A 94 -7.53 -5.07 -13.35
C ASP A 94 -7.42 -6.46 -12.73
N THR A 95 -8.43 -6.88 -11.97
CA THR A 95 -8.36 -8.11 -11.19
C THR A 95 -9.62 -8.95 -11.34
N THR A 96 -9.45 -10.26 -11.10
CA THR A 96 -10.58 -11.17 -10.89
C THR A 96 -10.54 -11.63 -9.44
N PHE A 97 -11.63 -11.43 -8.70
CA PHE A 97 -11.76 -11.93 -7.34
C PHE A 97 -12.10 -13.43 -7.43
N LYS A 98 -11.15 -14.26 -7.07
CA LYS A 98 -11.26 -15.71 -7.29
C LYS A 98 -12.49 -16.36 -6.64
N PRO A 99 -12.87 -16.01 -5.39
CA PRO A 99 -14.03 -16.63 -4.76
C PRO A 99 -15.33 -16.47 -5.54
N THR A 100 -15.53 -15.36 -6.25
CA THR A 100 -16.76 -15.10 -7.02
C THR A 100 -16.56 -15.18 -8.53
N GLY A 101 -15.31 -15.16 -8.98
CA GLY A 101 -15.00 -15.09 -10.41
C GLY A 101 -15.28 -13.72 -11.04
N GLN A 102 -15.61 -12.72 -10.22
CA GLN A 102 -15.94 -11.39 -10.73
C GLN A 102 -14.69 -10.61 -11.09
N ARG A 103 -14.62 -10.13 -12.32
CA ARG A 103 -13.55 -9.26 -12.79
C ARG A 103 -13.96 -7.81 -12.64
N SER A 104 -13.06 -6.99 -12.11
CA SER A 104 -13.33 -5.57 -11.91
C SER A 104 -12.06 -4.76 -12.01
N ASN A 105 -12.25 -3.45 -12.12
CA ASN A 105 -11.15 -2.50 -12.06
C ASN A 105 -11.15 -1.86 -10.69
N MET A 106 -10.03 -2.01 -9.96
CA MET A 106 -9.88 -1.46 -8.62
C MET A 106 -8.96 -0.25 -8.69
N GLU A 107 -9.53 0.91 -8.39
CA GLU A 107 -8.77 2.15 -8.37
C GLU A 107 -8.69 2.68 -6.97
N GLU A 108 -7.49 3.01 -6.50
CA GLU A 108 -7.30 3.55 -5.16
C GLU A 108 -6.14 4.53 -5.10
N MET A 109 -6.22 5.43 -4.14
CA MET A 109 -5.15 6.34 -3.82
C MET A 109 -4.60 5.95 -2.46
N ALA A 110 -3.28 5.85 -2.33
CA ALA A 110 -2.67 5.52 -1.05
C ALA A 110 -1.84 6.70 -0.56
N LEU A 111 -1.99 7.03 0.72
CA LEU A 111 -1.20 8.06 1.38
C LEU A 111 -0.30 7.38 2.40
N TYR A 112 1.01 7.57 2.24
CA TYR A 112 2.02 6.98 3.09
C TYR A 112 2.71 8.03 3.94
N THR A 113 3.04 7.68 5.17
CA THR A 113 3.86 8.51 6.06
C THR A 113 5.13 7.75 6.40
N VAL A 114 6.27 8.43 6.29
CA VAL A 114 7.58 7.86 6.55
C VAL A 114 8.16 8.48 7.82
N LYS A 115 8.79 7.66 8.65
CA LYS A 115 9.52 8.13 9.82
C LYS A 115 10.75 7.23 9.99
N ASP A 116 11.91 7.86 10.16
CA ASP A 116 13.18 7.15 10.35
C ASP A 116 13.44 6.12 9.25
N GLY A 117 13.12 6.48 8.01
CA GLY A 117 13.39 5.64 6.86
C GLY A 117 12.42 4.48 6.67
N LYS A 118 11.32 4.44 7.41
CA LYS A 118 10.32 3.36 7.32
C LYS A 118 8.91 3.93 7.17
N VAL A 119 8.06 3.20 6.45
CA VAL A 119 6.65 3.56 6.35
C VAL A 119 6.00 3.21 7.68
N VAL A 120 5.45 4.22 8.36
CA VAL A 120 4.79 4.05 9.66
C VAL A 120 3.27 4.08 9.56
N ARG A 121 2.75 4.57 8.44
CA ARG A 121 1.31 4.66 8.23
C ARG A 121 1.03 4.59 6.74
N GLU A 122 -0.02 3.86 6.38
CA GLU A 122 -0.58 3.85 5.03
C GLU A 122 -2.10 3.99 5.16
N GLN A 123 -2.70 4.80 4.29
CA GLN A 123 -4.15 4.94 4.28
C GLN A 123 -4.62 4.90 2.83
N PHE A 124 -5.60 4.04 2.57
CA PHE A 124 -6.13 3.80 1.23
C PHE A 124 -7.48 4.46 1.08
N PHE A 125 -7.65 5.16 -0.03
CA PHE A 125 -8.90 5.87 -0.38
C PHE A 125 -9.45 5.27 -1.65
N TYR A 126 -10.63 4.66 -1.56
CA TYR A 126 -11.35 4.10 -2.71
C TYR A 126 -12.85 4.19 -2.45
N ARG A 127 -13.61 4.11 -3.54
CA ARG A 127 -15.05 4.18 -3.43
C ARG A 127 -15.59 2.86 -2.90
N THR A 128 -16.52 2.96 -1.95
CA THR A 128 -17.09 1.78 -1.29
C THR A 128 -18.56 1.56 -1.68
N GLY A 129 -19.09 2.35 -2.59
CA GLY A 129 -20.46 2.23 -3.05
C GLY A 129 -20.66 2.99 -4.34
N PRO A 130 -21.89 2.97 -4.87
CA PRO A 130 -22.23 3.65 -6.11
C PRO A 130 -22.08 5.16 -6.03
#